data_446240977dbe9615677c01e1a0706140
#
_entry.id   446240977dbe9615677c01e1a0706140
#
_cell.length_a   1.000
_cell.length_b   1.000
_cell.length_c   1.000
_cell.angle_alpha   90.00
_cell.angle_beta   90.00
_cell.angle_gamma   90.00
#
_symmetry.space_group_name_H-M   'P 1'
#
loop_
_entity.id
_entity.type
_entity.pdbx_description
1 polymer ?
#
loop_
_entity_poly.entity_id
_entity_poly.type
_entity_poly.pdbx_seq_one_letter_code
_entity_poly.pdbx_strand_id
1 'polypeptide(L)'
;MSYENPPVPHEVNVSRESTLAQFLRLCAGIAVCIALASAVLWVAGGWLARLVPYSTERSMVGARVFGLDLLGEGDADGDPADHARIEAYLQSLASRLGAVMDLPEGMAPIAHFAEADLPNAFATLGGHLIVTRGLYRRMPSENALALVLAHEIGHLRARDPISAIGGGASVALLMALLAGDGHALLPQFARLVTLGYSRQAERRADDAALAAVIALYGHARGSEAVFRILAEHRGPAGLGDGPTLFSTHPADAARIARMEAAAATADADAALTPLQVAADAH
;
A
#
# COMPACT_ATOMS: atom_id res chain seq x y z
N MET A 1 21.45 36.94 75.50
CA MET A 1 21.86 35.88 74.55
C MET A 1 21.29 36.26 73.19
N SER A 2 22.13 36.66 72.25
CA SER A 2 21.73 36.95 70.86
C SER A 2 21.67 35.61 70.12
N TYR A 3 20.48 35.21 69.64
CA TYR A 3 20.32 34.01 68.81
C TYR A 3 20.62 34.39 67.37
N GLU A 4 21.75 33.91 66.86
CA GLU A 4 22.08 34.02 65.44
C GLU A 4 21.56 32.77 64.70
N ASN A 5 20.70 32.96 63.71
CA ASN A 5 20.25 31.90 62.85
C ASN A 5 21.40 31.36 62.01
N PRO A 6 21.65 30.05 61.95
CA PRO A 6 22.71 29.53 61.09
C PRO A 6 22.38 29.84 59.59
N PRO A 7 23.40 30.21 58.81
CA PRO A 7 23.21 30.50 57.40
C PRO A 7 22.63 29.27 56.68
N VAL A 8 21.51 29.47 56.01
CA VAL A 8 20.86 28.40 55.19
C VAL A 8 21.79 28.08 54.01
N PRO A 9 22.24 26.84 53.87
CA PRO A 9 23.08 26.45 52.70
C PRO A 9 22.33 26.78 51.42
N HIS A 10 22.85 27.68 50.61
CA HIS A 10 22.23 28.13 49.36
C HIS A 10 22.20 27.06 48.24
N GLU A 11 22.83 25.91 48.40
CA GLU A 11 23.01 24.89 47.35
C GLU A 11 22.20 23.60 47.57
N VAL A 12 21.31 23.52 48.57
CA VAL A 12 20.61 22.26 48.94
C VAL A 12 19.56 21.86 47.92
N ASN A 13 19.04 22.76 47.08
CA ASN A 13 18.00 22.51 46.12
C ASN A 13 18.31 22.96 44.69
N VAL A 14 19.58 23.19 44.35
CA VAL A 14 19.97 23.63 43.02
C VAL A 14 20.55 22.45 42.26
N SER A 15 19.84 21.99 41.24
CA SER A 15 20.36 21.04 40.29
C SER A 15 21.59 21.59 39.58
N ARG A 16 22.71 20.87 39.60
CA ARG A 16 23.94 21.24 38.89
C ARG A 16 23.83 21.10 37.37
N GLU A 17 22.66 20.67 36.88
CA GLU A 17 22.42 20.47 35.46
C GLU A 17 22.05 21.80 34.79
N SER A 18 22.50 21.98 33.55
CA SER A 18 22.14 23.17 32.77
C SER A 18 20.63 23.13 32.45
N THR A 19 19.94 24.25 32.53
CA THR A 19 18.55 24.42 32.19
C THR A 19 18.22 23.89 30.78
N LEU A 20 19.19 24.07 29.85
CA LEU A 20 19.09 23.57 28.50
C LEU A 20 19.07 22.03 28.44
N ALA A 21 19.90 21.35 29.24
CA ALA A 21 19.93 19.89 29.29
C ALA A 21 18.63 19.33 29.87
N GLN A 22 18.06 19.97 30.89
CA GLN A 22 16.76 19.59 31.43
C GLN A 22 15.64 19.77 30.41
N PHE A 23 15.63 20.92 29.73
CA PHE A 23 14.66 21.21 28.65
C PHE A 23 14.75 20.17 27.52
N LEU A 24 15.95 19.88 27.02
CA LEU A 24 16.13 18.89 25.95
C LEU A 24 15.69 17.48 26.37
N ARG A 25 15.97 17.06 27.62
CA ARG A 25 15.47 15.77 28.12
C ARG A 25 13.95 15.74 28.19
N LEU A 26 13.31 16.82 28.66
CA LEU A 26 11.86 16.89 28.68
C LEU A 26 11.26 16.81 27.28
N CYS A 27 11.80 17.56 26.32
CA CYS A 27 11.37 17.50 24.92
C CYS A 27 11.56 16.09 24.33
N ALA A 28 12.71 15.46 24.57
CA ALA A 28 12.97 14.09 24.13
C ALA A 28 11.97 13.09 24.77
N GLY A 29 11.69 13.22 26.07
CA GLY A 29 10.71 12.39 26.76
C GLY A 29 9.30 12.53 26.16
N ILE A 30 8.86 13.77 25.93
CA ILE A 30 7.57 14.05 25.28
C ILE A 30 7.53 13.46 23.86
N ALA A 31 8.58 13.64 23.05
CA ALA A 31 8.66 13.09 21.72
C ALA A 31 8.58 11.55 21.71
N VAL A 32 9.26 10.89 22.64
CA VAL A 32 9.19 9.43 22.82
C VAL A 32 7.77 9.00 23.22
N CYS A 33 7.12 9.70 24.15
CA CYS A 33 5.74 9.39 24.55
C CYS A 33 4.77 9.53 23.36
N ILE A 34 4.89 10.60 22.57
CA ILE A 34 4.07 10.81 21.36
C ILE A 34 4.31 9.70 20.35
N ALA A 35 5.59 9.32 20.10
CA ALA A 35 5.93 8.26 19.17
C ALA A 35 5.36 6.90 19.62
N LEU A 36 5.47 6.56 20.89
CA LEU A 36 4.91 5.33 21.44
C LEU A 36 3.37 5.33 21.38
N ALA A 37 2.71 6.42 21.75
CA ALA A 37 1.27 6.57 21.66
C ALA A 37 0.81 6.43 20.18
N SER A 38 1.50 7.06 19.25
CA SER A 38 1.23 6.95 17.82
C SER A 38 1.37 5.51 17.32
N ALA A 39 2.42 4.80 17.73
CA ALA A 39 2.62 3.40 17.36
C ALA A 39 1.51 2.49 17.90
N VAL A 40 1.10 2.67 19.16
CA VAL A 40 -0.01 1.91 19.76
C VAL A 40 -1.32 2.20 19.04
N LEU A 41 -1.62 3.46 18.76
CA LEU A 41 -2.85 3.86 18.07
C LEU A 41 -2.85 3.38 16.61
N TRP A 42 -1.72 3.39 15.94
CA TRP A 42 -1.60 2.83 14.58
C TRP A 42 -1.96 1.34 14.57
N VAL A 43 -1.38 0.56 15.48
CA VAL A 43 -1.65 -0.88 15.56
C VAL A 43 -3.10 -1.15 15.97
N ALA A 44 -3.58 -0.49 17.02
CA ALA A 44 -4.94 -0.67 17.54
C ALA A 44 -6.00 -0.22 16.53
N GLY A 45 -5.83 0.96 15.91
CA GLY A 45 -6.74 1.48 14.90
C GLY A 45 -6.79 0.63 13.66
N GLY A 46 -5.64 0.14 13.20
CA GLY A 46 -5.56 -0.80 12.10
C GLY A 46 -6.23 -2.16 12.41
N TRP A 47 -6.07 -2.65 13.63
CA TRP A 47 -6.73 -3.89 14.08
C TRP A 47 -8.24 -3.71 14.18
N LEU A 48 -8.71 -2.63 14.79
CA LEU A 48 -10.13 -2.31 14.92
C LEU A 48 -10.79 -2.12 13.54
N ALA A 49 -10.10 -1.48 12.59
CA ALA A 49 -10.61 -1.26 11.25
C ALA A 49 -10.90 -2.59 10.51
N ARG A 50 -10.15 -3.65 10.80
CA ARG A 50 -10.40 -4.98 10.21
C ARG A 50 -11.71 -5.61 10.70
N LEU A 51 -12.29 -5.13 11.79
CA LEU A 51 -13.58 -5.59 12.30
C LEU A 51 -14.76 -4.95 11.55
N VAL A 52 -14.53 -3.91 10.77
CA VAL A 52 -15.56 -3.29 9.92
C VAL A 52 -16.04 -4.33 8.90
N PRO A 53 -17.35 -4.62 8.80
CA PRO A 53 -17.85 -5.54 7.79
C PRO A 53 -17.50 -5.09 6.38
N TYR A 54 -17.21 -6.04 5.48
CA TYR A 54 -16.83 -5.73 4.10
C TYR A 54 -17.93 -4.95 3.36
N SER A 55 -19.22 -5.26 3.62
CA SER A 55 -20.34 -4.53 3.07
C SER A 55 -20.35 -3.05 3.47
N THR A 56 -19.96 -2.75 4.71
CA THR A 56 -19.82 -1.38 5.21
C THR A 56 -18.64 -0.69 4.53
N GLU A 57 -17.49 -1.34 4.45
CA GLU A 57 -16.31 -0.83 3.76
C GLU A 57 -16.66 -0.45 2.31
N ARG A 58 -17.35 -1.33 1.59
CA ARG A 58 -17.80 -1.10 0.22
C ARG A 58 -18.74 0.11 0.12
N SER A 59 -19.65 0.32 1.09
CA SER A 59 -20.55 1.47 1.09
C SER A 59 -19.85 2.82 1.35
N MET A 60 -18.67 2.78 1.99
CA MET A 60 -17.89 4.00 2.28
C MET A 60 -17.20 4.58 1.04
N VAL A 61 -16.94 3.76 0.02
CA VAL A 61 -16.22 4.19 -1.18
C VAL A 61 -17.13 4.95 -2.16
N GLY A 62 -18.44 4.69 -2.14
CA GLY A 62 -19.42 5.37 -3.00
C GLY A 62 -19.15 5.19 -4.49
N ALA A 63 -19.61 6.13 -5.31
CA ALA A 63 -19.41 6.13 -6.75
C ALA A 63 -18.00 6.61 -7.18
N ARG A 64 -17.25 7.24 -6.27
CA ARG A 64 -15.86 7.64 -6.50
C ARG A 64 -14.93 6.62 -5.87
N VAL A 65 -14.14 5.97 -6.69
CA VAL A 65 -13.14 5.01 -6.22
C VAL A 65 -12.00 5.80 -5.59
N PHE A 66 -11.82 5.61 -4.28
CA PHE A 66 -10.73 6.24 -3.55
C PHE A 66 -9.39 5.81 -4.16
N GLY A 67 -8.66 6.77 -4.70
CA GLY A 67 -7.37 6.54 -5.34
C GLY A 67 -7.32 6.88 -6.84
N LEU A 68 -8.45 6.85 -7.58
CA LEU A 68 -8.46 7.34 -8.96
C LEU A 68 -8.18 8.84 -9.02
N ASP A 69 -8.75 9.61 -8.09
CA ASP A 69 -8.48 11.05 -7.98
C ASP A 69 -7.01 11.37 -7.63
N LEU A 70 -6.25 10.41 -7.07
CA LEU A 70 -4.84 10.58 -6.71
C LEU A 70 -3.88 10.39 -7.90
N LEU A 71 -4.36 9.76 -8.97
CA LEU A 71 -3.55 9.51 -10.18
C LEU A 71 -3.53 10.71 -11.13
N GLY A 72 -4.32 11.75 -10.85
CA GLY A 72 -4.56 12.87 -11.74
C GLY A 72 -5.49 12.48 -12.90
N GLU A 73 -6.10 13.46 -13.53
CA GLU A 73 -6.72 13.26 -14.84
C GLU A 73 -5.57 13.08 -15.84
N GLY A 74 -5.26 11.82 -16.18
CA GLY A 74 -4.39 11.55 -17.32
C GLY A 74 -5.05 12.12 -18.56
N ASP A 75 -4.25 12.60 -19.51
CA ASP A 75 -4.76 13.01 -20.81
C ASP A 75 -5.62 11.87 -21.36
N ALA A 76 -6.93 12.14 -21.46
CA ALA A 76 -7.93 11.18 -21.93
C ALA A 76 -7.85 11.02 -23.47
N ASP A 77 -6.64 10.80 -23.99
CA ASP A 77 -6.41 10.57 -25.42
C ASP A 77 -6.73 9.12 -25.86
N GLY A 78 -7.21 8.27 -24.91
CA GLY A 78 -7.59 6.88 -25.19
C GLY A 78 -8.98 6.76 -25.82
N ASP A 79 -9.17 5.80 -26.75
CA ASP A 79 -10.49 5.44 -27.23
C ASP A 79 -11.35 4.89 -26.09
N PRO A 80 -12.53 5.46 -25.79
CA PRO A 80 -13.44 4.95 -24.75
C PRO A 80 -13.81 3.47 -24.93
N ALA A 81 -13.85 2.97 -26.18
CA ALA A 81 -14.12 1.57 -26.46
C ALA A 81 -12.96 0.65 -26.03
N ASP A 82 -11.73 1.10 -26.20
CA ASP A 82 -10.53 0.38 -25.73
C ASP A 82 -10.47 0.38 -24.22
N HIS A 83 -10.75 1.51 -23.56
CA HIS A 83 -10.84 1.61 -22.12
C HIS A 83 -11.83 0.58 -21.55
N ALA A 84 -13.06 0.57 -22.03
CA ALA A 84 -14.09 -0.35 -21.59
C ALA A 84 -13.71 -1.83 -21.82
N ARG A 85 -13.04 -2.13 -22.95
CA ARG A 85 -12.56 -3.47 -23.28
C ARG A 85 -11.46 -3.94 -22.32
N ILE A 86 -10.47 -3.08 -22.04
CA ILE A 86 -9.40 -3.37 -21.10
C ILE A 86 -9.96 -3.56 -19.70
N GLU A 87 -10.87 -2.69 -19.25
CA GLU A 87 -11.49 -2.79 -17.93
C GLU A 87 -12.30 -4.11 -17.79
N ALA A 88 -13.09 -4.48 -18.81
CA ALA A 88 -13.80 -5.75 -18.83
C ALA A 88 -12.85 -6.97 -18.77
N TYR A 89 -11.73 -6.90 -19.46
CA TYR A 89 -10.70 -7.93 -19.42
C TYR A 89 -10.05 -8.03 -18.04
N LEU A 90 -9.66 -6.91 -17.45
CA LEU A 90 -9.12 -6.85 -16.08
C LEU A 90 -10.12 -7.41 -15.07
N GLN A 91 -11.39 -7.06 -15.19
CA GLN A 91 -12.47 -7.57 -14.34
C GLN A 91 -12.63 -9.09 -14.48
N SER A 92 -12.57 -9.61 -15.69
CA SER A 92 -12.62 -11.06 -15.94
C SER A 92 -11.45 -11.79 -15.28
N LEU A 93 -10.22 -11.26 -15.44
CA LEU A 93 -9.02 -11.83 -14.84
C LEU A 93 -9.07 -11.76 -13.31
N ALA A 94 -9.47 -10.61 -12.74
CA ALA A 94 -9.63 -10.45 -11.30
C ALA A 94 -10.68 -11.42 -10.71
N SER A 95 -11.78 -11.66 -11.43
CA SER A 95 -12.82 -12.61 -11.03
C SER A 95 -12.31 -14.06 -11.05
N ARG A 96 -11.54 -14.45 -12.08
CA ARG A 96 -10.92 -15.79 -12.17
C ARG A 96 -9.91 -16.00 -11.03
N LEU A 97 -9.08 -15.01 -10.71
CA LEU A 97 -8.15 -15.06 -9.59
C LEU A 97 -8.89 -15.11 -8.26
N GLY A 98 -9.92 -14.27 -8.08
CA GLY A 98 -10.74 -14.28 -6.87
C GLY A 98 -11.39 -15.64 -6.58
N ALA A 99 -11.78 -16.36 -7.62
CA ALA A 99 -12.38 -17.70 -7.48
C ALA A 99 -11.40 -18.77 -6.95
N VAL A 100 -10.10 -18.61 -7.16
CA VAL A 100 -9.06 -19.54 -6.68
C VAL A 100 -8.36 -19.08 -5.40
N MET A 101 -8.65 -17.86 -4.91
CA MET A 101 -7.94 -17.26 -3.77
C MET A 101 -8.64 -17.42 -2.42
N ASP A 102 -9.77 -18.12 -2.35
CA ASP A 102 -10.54 -18.31 -1.11
C ASP A 102 -10.78 -16.96 -0.38
N LEU A 103 -11.52 -16.08 -1.05
CA LEU A 103 -11.85 -14.75 -0.53
C LEU A 103 -12.93 -14.84 0.56
N PRO A 104 -12.88 -13.96 1.58
CA PRO A 104 -13.95 -13.86 2.58
C PRO A 104 -15.32 -13.63 1.94
N GLU A 105 -16.37 -14.13 2.60
CA GLU A 105 -17.74 -13.99 2.14
C GLU A 105 -18.10 -12.53 1.85
N GLY A 106 -18.72 -12.29 0.69
CA GLY A 106 -19.09 -10.97 0.23
C GLY A 106 -17.94 -10.14 -0.37
N MET A 107 -16.70 -10.62 -0.34
CA MET A 107 -15.57 -9.95 -0.98
C MET A 107 -15.49 -10.37 -2.45
N ALA A 108 -15.63 -9.39 -3.34
CA ALA A 108 -15.42 -9.56 -4.76
C ALA A 108 -14.49 -8.45 -5.28
N PRO A 109 -13.40 -8.78 -5.98
CA PRO A 109 -12.54 -7.77 -6.56
C PRO A 109 -13.25 -7.05 -7.70
N ILE A 110 -13.11 -5.73 -7.75
CA ILE A 110 -13.66 -4.84 -8.78
C ILE A 110 -12.49 -4.14 -9.44
N ALA A 111 -12.22 -4.49 -10.70
CA ALA A 111 -11.09 -3.94 -11.43
C ALA A 111 -11.48 -2.66 -12.16
N HIS A 112 -10.56 -1.68 -12.14
CA HIS A 112 -10.65 -0.41 -12.84
C HIS A 112 -9.39 -0.20 -13.66
N PHE A 113 -9.56 0.37 -14.85
CA PHE A 113 -8.46 0.82 -15.67
C PHE A 113 -8.30 2.33 -15.53
N ALA A 114 -7.07 2.80 -15.27
CA ALA A 114 -6.77 4.23 -15.12
C ALA A 114 -5.83 4.69 -16.24
N GLU A 115 -6.19 5.78 -16.91
CA GLU A 115 -5.44 6.40 -18.02
C GLU A 115 -4.21 7.18 -17.53
N ALA A 116 -3.38 6.55 -16.69
CA ALA A 116 -2.14 7.11 -16.18
C ALA A 116 -0.94 6.38 -16.76
N ASP A 117 0.07 7.10 -17.24
CA ASP A 117 1.29 6.51 -17.82
C ASP A 117 2.28 5.96 -16.80
N LEU A 118 2.13 6.35 -15.55
CA LEU A 118 2.92 5.82 -14.45
C LEU A 118 2.60 4.33 -14.25
N PRO A 119 3.59 3.41 -14.29
CA PRO A 119 3.34 1.98 -14.11
C PRO A 119 2.97 1.68 -12.65
N ASN A 120 1.69 1.50 -12.39
CA ASN A 120 1.18 1.22 -11.05
C ASN A 120 -0.05 0.30 -11.07
N ALA A 121 -0.22 -0.47 -9.98
CA ALA A 121 -1.46 -1.11 -9.60
C ALA A 121 -1.58 -1.04 -8.08
N PHE A 122 -2.80 -0.97 -7.56
CA PHE A 122 -3.02 -0.98 -6.13
C PHE A 122 -4.45 -1.40 -5.78
N ALA A 123 -4.57 -2.00 -4.62
CA ALA A 123 -5.85 -2.30 -3.99
C ALA A 123 -6.30 -1.17 -3.08
N THR A 124 -7.59 -0.89 -3.06
CA THR A 124 -8.19 0.10 -2.16
C THR A 124 -9.45 -0.44 -1.48
N LEU A 125 -10.11 0.39 -0.67
CA LEU A 125 -11.30 0.00 0.08
C LEU A 125 -12.39 -0.57 -0.83
N GLY A 126 -13.24 -1.44 -0.26
CA GLY A 126 -14.41 -1.98 -0.94
C GLY A 126 -14.10 -3.03 -2.01
N GLY A 127 -12.85 -3.50 -2.10
CA GLY A 127 -12.43 -4.51 -3.07
C GLY A 127 -12.02 -3.94 -4.43
N HIS A 128 -11.85 -2.64 -4.54
CA HIS A 128 -11.44 -2.01 -5.79
C HIS A 128 -9.95 -2.21 -6.05
N LEU A 129 -9.64 -2.60 -7.30
CA LEU A 129 -8.30 -2.78 -7.84
C LEU A 129 -8.11 -1.77 -8.97
N ILE A 130 -7.09 -0.97 -8.91
CA ILE A 130 -6.77 0.01 -9.95
C ILE A 130 -5.52 -0.48 -10.69
N VAL A 131 -5.58 -0.51 -12.02
CA VAL A 131 -4.45 -0.83 -12.90
C VAL A 131 -4.26 0.32 -13.86
N THR A 132 -3.06 0.89 -13.89
CA THR A 132 -2.76 2.00 -14.79
C THR A 132 -2.41 1.53 -16.19
N ARG A 133 -2.67 2.38 -17.20
CA ARG A 133 -2.23 2.19 -18.59
C ARG A 133 -0.74 1.90 -18.67
N GLY A 134 0.05 2.64 -17.90
CA GLY A 134 1.49 2.49 -17.85
C GLY A 134 1.96 1.11 -17.41
N LEU A 135 1.28 0.48 -16.46
CA LEU A 135 1.56 -0.89 -16.05
C LEU A 135 1.05 -1.89 -17.09
N TYR A 136 -0.22 -1.77 -17.49
CA TYR A 136 -0.86 -2.69 -18.44
C TYR A 136 -0.05 -2.88 -19.70
N ARG A 137 0.37 -1.79 -20.35
CA ARG A 137 1.16 -1.81 -21.60
C ARG A 137 2.55 -2.43 -21.45
N ARG A 138 3.08 -2.52 -20.23
CA ARG A 138 4.40 -3.10 -19.95
C ARG A 138 4.36 -4.58 -19.60
N MET A 139 3.18 -5.13 -19.32
CA MET A 139 3.07 -6.55 -19.01
C MET A 139 3.29 -7.42 -20.26
N PRO A 140 4.21 -8.38 -20.22
CA PRO A 140 4.55 -9.19 -21.39
C PRO A 140 3.56 -10.33 -21.64
N SER A 141 2.71 -10.65 -20.65
CA SER A 141 1.76 -11.76 -20.70
C SER A 141 0.64 -11.58 -19.68
N GLU A 142 -0.47 -12.29 -19.86
CA GLU A 142 -1.53 -12.38 -18.85
C GLU A 142 -1.00 -12.97 -17.55
N ASN A 143 -0.08 -13.93 -17.60
CA ASN A 143 0.52 -14.52 -16.39
C ASN A 143 1.24 -13.48 -15.53
N ALA A 144 1.99 -12.56 -16.16
CA ALA A 144 2.65 -11.46 -15.46
C ALA A 144 1.62 -10.49 -14.83
N LEU A 145 0.60 -10.10 -15.58
CA LEU A 145 -0.49 -9.25 -15.08
C LEU A 145 -1.27 -9.94 -13.97
N ALA A 146 -1.53 -11.24 -14.11
CA ALA A 146 -2.22 -12.05 -13.11
C ALA A 146 -1.47 -12.10 -11.78
N LEU A 147 -0.13 -12.16 -11.79
CA LEU A 147 0.66 -12.08 -10.57
C LEU A 147 0.42 -10.74 -9.84
N VAL A 148 0.44 -9.63 -10.57
CA VAL A 148 0.21 -8.30 -9.98
C VAL A 148 -1.21 -8.22 -9.39
N LEU A 149 -2.24 -8.60 -10.17
CA LEU A 149 -3.61 -8.57 -9.66
C LEU A 149 -3.83 -9.50 -8.48
N ALA A 150 -3.24 -10.71 -8.50
CA ALA A 150 -3.34 -11.66 -7.40
C ALA A 150 -2.64 -11.13 -6.13
N HIS A 151 -1.53 -10.41 -6.27
CA HIS A 151 -0.84 -9.75 -5.17
C HIS A 151 -1.74 -8.68 -4.52
N GLU A 152 -2.36 -7.83 -5.33
CA GLU A 152 -3.30 -6.83 -4.84
C GLU A 152 -4.55 -7.45 -4.18
N ILE A 153 -5.09 -8.53 -4.77
CA ILE A 153 -6.18 -9.30 -4.14
C ILE A 153 -5.72 -9.93 -2.83
N GLY A 154 -4.45 -10.32 -2.71
CA GLY A 154 -3.83 -10.80 -1.47
C GLY A 154 -3.90 -9.75 -0.36
N HIS A 155 -3.63 -8.47 -0.66
CA HIS A 155 -3.79 -7.36 0.28
C HIS A 155 -5.25 -7.10 0.65
N LEU A 156 -6.19 -7.20 -0.32
CA LEU A 156 -7.63 -7.11 -0.03
C LEU A 156 -8.08 -8.21 0.93
N ARG A 157 -7.69 -9.47 0.63
CA ARG A 157 -7.99 -10.64 1.47
C ARG A 157 -7.46 -10.46 2.89
N ALA A 158 -6.27 -9.90 3.05
CA ALA A 158 -5.66 -9.62 4.35
C ALA A 158 -6.21 -8.38 5.04
N ARG A 159 -7.12 -7.63 4.39
CA ARG A 159 -7.69 -6.38 4.90
C ARG A 159 -6.63 -5.30 5.14
N ASP A 160 -5.53 -5.34 4.39
CA ASP A 160 -4.42 -4.43 4.56
C ASP A 160 -4.78 -2.96 4.24
N PRO A 161 -5.57 -2.64 3.16
CA PRO A 161 -5.98 -1.27 2.87
C PRO A 161 -6.76 -0.61 4.01
N ILE A 162 -7.81 -1.28 4.53
CA ILE A 162 -8.61 -0.70 5.63
C ILE A 162 -7.82 -0.61 6.92
N SER A 163 -6.89 -1.55 7.15
CA SER A 163 -6.00 -1.52 8.32
C SER A 163 -5.06 -0.32 8.27
N ALA A 164 -4.49 -0.01 7.11
CA ALA A 164 -3.62 1.15 6.92
C ALA A 164 -4.38 2.47 7.14
N ILE A 165 -5.60 2.57 6.60
CA ILE A 165 -6.47 3.73 6.80
C ILE A 165 -6.86 3.89 8.27
N GLY A 166 -7.28 2.83 8.95
CA GLY A 166 -7.67 2.87 10.35
C GLY A 166 -6.50 3.25 11.27
N GLY A 167 -5.31 2.72 11.02
CA GLY A 167 -4.10 3.11 11.73
C GLY A 167 -3.76 4.59 11.51
N GLY A 168 -3.76 5.04 10.25
CA GLY A 168 -3.52 6.43 9.89
C GLY A 168 -4.52 7.39 10.54
N ALA A 169 -5.81 7.10 10.46
CA ALA A 169 -6.87 7.91 11.06
C ALA A 169 -6.71 8.06 12.58
N SER A 170 -6.31 6.97 13.25
CA SER A 170 -6.09 6.99 14.71
C SER A 170 -4.92 7.88 15.12
N VAL A 171 -3.81 7.83 14.39
CA VAL A 171 -2.65 8.70 14.63
C VAL A 171 -2.99 10.17 14.38
N ALA A 172 -3.76 10.44 13.35
CA ALA A 172 -4.12 11.81 13.08
C ALA A 172 -5.12 12.40 14.08
N LEU A 173 -6.03 11.61 14.53
CA LEU A 173 -6.87 12.08 15.63
C LEU A 173 -6.01 12.47 16.83
N LEU A 174 -5.00 11.68 17.16
CA LEU A 174 -4.04 12.04 18.21
C LEU A 174 -3.35 13.37 17.90
N MET A 175 -2.82 13.53 16.68
CA MET A 175 -2.11 14.75 16.30
C MET A 175 -3.03 15.96 16.25
N ALA A 176 -4.28 15.81 15.82
CA ALA A 176 -5.30 16.83 15.86
C ALA A 176 -5.58 17.32 17.31
N LEU A 177 -5.69 16.38 18.24
CA LEU A 177 -5.89 16.70 19.66
C LEU A 177 -4.70 17.43 20.27
N LEU A 178 -3.47 17.08 19.87
CA LEU A 178 -2.24 17.73 20.37
C LEU A 178 -2.01 19.11 19.75
N ALA A 179 -2.32 19.28 18.48
CA ALA A 179 -2.11 20.54 17.75
C ALA A 179 -3.26 21.55 17.93
N GLY A 180 -4.43 21.10 18.41
CA GLY A 180 -5.61 21.95 18.55
C GLY A 180 -6.29 22.33 17.22
N ASP A 181 -5.83 21.80 16.10
CA ASP A 181 -6.41 22.04 14.75
C ASP A 181 -6.53 20.73 13.97
N GLY A 182 -7.77 20.23 13.87
CA GLY A 182 -8.08 18.97 13.18
C GLY A 182 -8.11 19.08 11.64
N HIS A 183 -8.23 20.29 11.09
CA HIS A 183 -8.47 20.47 9.65
C HIS A 183 -7.18 20.42 8.81
N ALA A 184 -6.04 20.79 9.38
CA ALA A 184 -4.75 20.82 8.66
C ALA A 184 -4.16 19.43 8.38
N LEU A 185 -4.68 18.38 9.03
CA LEU A 185 -4.06 17.05 8.99
C LEU A 185 -4.74 16.08 8.00
N LEU A 186 -5.98 16.35 7.57
CA LEU A 186 -6.73 15.50 6.64
C LEU A 186 -6.02 15.25 5.29
N PRO A 187 -5.39 16.25 4.62
CA PRO A 187 -4.67 16.01 3.37
C PRO A 187 -3.41 15.17 3.56
N GLN A 188 -2.80 15.18 4.74
CA GLN A 188 -1.60 14.39 5.03
C GLN A 188 -1.91 12.91 5.24
N PHE A 189 -3.17 12.58 5.56
CA PHE A 189 -3.64 11.19 5.67
C PHE A 189 -3.63 10.44 4.35
N ALA A 190 -4.05 11.07 3.27
CA ALA A 190 -4.00 10.47 1.95
C ALA A 190 -2.56 10.02 1.59
N ARG A 191 -1.55 10.76 2.07
CA ARG A 191 -0.14 10.41 1.89
C ARG A 191 0.34 9.27 2.80
N LEU A 192 -0.25 9.09 3.99
CA LEU A 192 0.10 7.98 4.88
C LEU A 192 -0.38 6.62 4.35
N VAL A 193 -1.46 6.61 3.57
CA VAL A 193 -1.95 5.40 2.88
C VAL A 193 -0.99 4.95 1.78
N THR A 194 -0.13 5.86 1.27
CA THR A 194 0.94 5.53 0.30
C THR A 194 2.22 5.01 0.94
N LEU A 195 2.31 4.94 2.28
CA LEU A 195 3.42 4.26 2.94
C LEU A 195 3.26 2.75 2.72
N GLY A 196 4.23 2.16 2.05
CA GLY A 196 4.23 0.73 1.69
C GLY A 196 3.92 -0.21 2.85
N TYR A 197 3.44 -1.38 2.52
CA TYR A 197 3.09 -2.41 3.49
C TYR A 197 4.33 -2.99 4.20
N SER A 198 4.11 -3.65 5.34
CA SER A 198 5.20 -4.32 6.04
C SER A 198 5.75 -5.49 5.21
N ARG A 199 7.03 -5.83 5.38
CA ARG A 199 7.64 -6.98 4.71
C ARG A 199 6.86 -8.30 4.92
N GLN A 200 6.19 -8.46 6.06
CA GLN A 200 5.38 -9.63 6.33
C GLN A 200 4.07 -9.62 5.51
N ALA A 201 3.44 -8.45 5.35
CA ALA A 201 2.27 -8.29 4.50
C ALA A 201 2.62 -8.58 3.03
N GLU A 202 3.74 -8.02 2.55
CA GLU A 202 4.26 -8.29 1.21
C GLU A 202 4.50 -9.78 0.95
N ARG A 203 5.14 -10.48 1.89
CA ARG A 203 5.36 -11.94 1.77
C ARG A 203 4.06 -12.72 1.69
N ARG A 204 3.06 -12.36 2.51
CA ARG A 204 1.74 -13.01 2.46
C ARG A 204 1.03 -12.77 1.13
N ALA A 205 1.11 -11.54 0.60
CA ALA A 205 0.54 -11.20 -0.70
C ALA A 205 1.25 -11.96 -1.83
N ASP A 206 2.58 -12.04 -1.80
CA ASP A 206 3.38 -12.82 -2.75
C ASP A 206 3.03 -14.31 -2.71
N ASP A 207 2.88 -14.90 -1.50
CA ASP A 207 2.50 -16.31 -1.34
C ASP A 207 1.13 -16.58 -1.93
N ALA A 208 0.18 -15.71 -1.65
CA ALA A 208 -1.18 -15.81 -2.17
C ALA A 208 -1.19 -15.65 -3.70
N ALA A 209 -0.41 -14.71 -4.22
CA ALA A 209 -0.30 -14.45 -5.66
C ALA A 209 0.30 -15.64 -6.42
N LEU A 210 1.41 -16.19 -5.95
CA LEU A 210 2.02 -17.38 -6.56
C LEU A 210 1.07 -18.58 -6.54
N ALA A 211 0.41 -18.83 -5.39
CA ALA A 211 -0.56 -19.91 -5.29
C ALA A 211 -1.72 -19.74 -6.28
N ALA A 212 -2.25 -18.52 -6.43
CA ALA A 212 -3.33 -18.22 -7.36
C ALA A 212 -2.91 -18.38 -8.83
N VAL A 213 -1.72 -17.88 -9.20
CA VAL A 213 -1.19 -18.03 -10.56
C VAL A 213 -0.97 -19.50 -10.89
N ILE A 214 -0.38 -20.28 -9.98
CA ILE A 214 -0.21 -21.72 -10.16
C ILE A 214 -1.58 -22.44 -10.27
N ALA A 215 -2.54 -22.09 -9.44
CA ALA A 215 -3.89 -22.68 -9.51
C ALA A 215 -4.59 -22.35 -10.83
N LEU A 216 -4.37 -21.15 -11.40
CA LEU A 216 -5.05 -20.72 -12.63
C LEU A 216 -4.37 -21.24 -13.90
N TYR A 217 -3.03 -21.30 -13.94
CA TYR A 217 -2.27 -21.65 -15.15
C TYR A 217 -1.50 -22.98 -15.06
N GLY A 218 -1.46 -23.60 -13.86
CA GLY A 218 -0.66 -24.81 -13.62
C GLY A 218 0.82 -24.54 -13.36
N HIS A 219 1.29 -23.30 -13.48
CA HIS A 219 2.69 -22.92 -13.30
C HIS A 219 2.83 -21.45 -12.94
N ALA A 220 4.02 -21.06 -12.40
CA ALA A 220 4.35 -19.66 -12.05
C ALA A 220 5.19 -18.94 -13.14
N ARG A 221 5.40 -19.54 -14.32
CA ARG A 221 6.19 -18.95 -15.39
C ARG A 221 5.58 -17.65 -15.88
N GLY A 222 6.43 -16.64 -16.13
CA GLY A 222 6.04 -15.28 -16.49
C GLY A 222 5.93 -14.33 -15.29
N SER A 223 5.83 -14.86 -14.08
CA SER A 223 5.75 -14.05 -12.83
C SER A 223 7.05 -13.29 -12.56
N GLU A 224 8.20 -13.84 -12.91
CA GLU A 224 9.53 -13.24 -12.76
C GLU A 224 9.72 -11.97 -13.59
N ALA A 225 8.97 -11.85 -14.70
CA ALA A 225 9.08 -10.71 -15.60
C ALA A 225 8.61 -9.40 -14.93
N VAL A 226 7.66 -9.45 -14.01
CA VAL A 226 7.11 -8.28 -13.30
C VAL A 226 8.22 -7.48 -12.63
N PHE A 227 9.04 -8.14 -11.83
CA PHE A 227 10.10 -7.46 -11.07
C PHE A 227 11.18 -6.87 -11.95
N ARG A 228 11.53 -7.55 -13.05
CA ARG A 228 12.51 -7.04 -14.04
C ARG A 228 12.01 -5.77 -14.73
N ILE A 229 10.78 -5.79 -15.24
CA ILE A 229 10.18 -4.66 -15.94
C ILE A 229 10.07 -3.45 -15.03
N LEU A 230 9.65 -3.67 -13.78
CA LEU A 230 9.49 -2.60 -12.82
C LEU A 230 10.87 -2.08 -12.31
N ALA A 231 11.91 -2.93 -12.25
CA ALA A 231 13.26 -2.52 -11.88
C ALA A 231 13.92 -1.62 -12.95
N GLU A 232 13.66 -1.88 -14.23
CA GLU A 232 14.14 -1.08 -15.36
C GLU A 232 13.58 0.35 -15.34
N HIS A 233 12.44 0.56 -14.68
CA HIS A 233 11.78 1.86 -14.56
C HIS A 233 12.03 2.58 -13.21
N ARG A 234 12.99 2.10 -12.42
CA ARG A 234 13.54 2.87 -11.30
C ARG A 234 14.34 4.05 -11.86
N GLY A 235 13.67 5.18 -12.04
CA GLY A 235 14.36 6.45 -12.22
C GLY A 235 15.32 6.72 -11.03
N PRO A 236 16.33 7.62 -11.19
CA PRO A 236 17.19 8.01 -10.09
C PRO A 236 16.32 8.42 -8.91
N ALA A 237 16.59 7.85 -7.73
CA ALA A 237 15.80 7.96 -6.53
C ALA A 237 15.27 9.39 -6.30
N GLY A 238 13.96 9.57 -6.39
CA GLY A 238 13.28 10.74 -5.88
C GLY A 238 12.65 11.71 -6.87
N LEU A 239 12.60 11.46 -8.18
CA LEU A 239 12.10 12.43 -9.16
C LEU A 239 11.03 11.87 -10.12
N GLY A 240 10.15 11.00 -9.64
CA GLY A 240 8.93 10.61 -10.36
C GLY A 240 7.71 11.21 -9.64
N ASP A 241 6.85 11.92 -10.37
CA ASP A 241 5.72 12.67 -9.84
C ASP A 241 4.54 11.81 -9.32
N GLY A 242 4.79 10.60 -8.80
CA GLY A 242 3.73 9.76 -8.23
C GLY A 242 4.21 8.44 -7.63
N PRO A 243 3.34 7.76 -6.84
CA PRO A 243 3.64 6.45 -6.28
C PRO A 243 3.64 5.39 -7.37
N THR A 244 4.79 4.78 -7.61
CA THR A 244 4.93 3.58 -8.46
C THR A 244 4.65 2.31 -7.66
N LEU A 245 4.35 1.20 -8.33
CA LEU A 245 4.15 -0.11 -7.67
C LEU A 245 5.30 -0.46 -6.71
N PHE A 246 6.54 -0.12 -7.04
CA PHE A 246 7.68 -0.37 -6.14
C PHE A 246 7.84 0.62 -4.99
N SER A 247 7.26 1.82 -5.06
CA SER A 247 7.28 2.75 -3.93
C SER A 247 6.28 2.33 -2.85
N THR A 248 5.19 1.69 -3.26
CA THR A 248 4.16 1.14 -2.36
C THR A 248 4.46 -0.30 -1.94
N HIS A 249 5.14 -1.08 -2.82
CA HIS A 249 5.49 -2.50 -2.62
C HIS A 249 6.99 -2.73 -2.86
N PRO A 250 7.89 -2.35 -1.94
CA PRO A 250 9.32 -2.44 -2.16
C PRO A 250 9.76 -3.86 -2.51
N ALA A 251 10.35 -4.03 -3.69
CA ALA A 251 10.97 -5.28 -4.07
C ALA A 251 12.35 -5.40 -3.41
N ASP A 252 12.52 -6.35 -2.53
CA ASP A 252 13.83 -6.77 -2.05
C ASP A 252 14.35 -7.98 -2.84
N ALA A 253 15.67 -8.24 -2.72
CA ALA A 253 16.30 -9.33 -3.45
C ALA A 253 15.70 -10.71 -3.10
N ALA A 254 15.17 -10.87 -1.89
CA ALA A 254 14.56 -12.13 -1.47
C ALA A 254 13.21 -12.37 -2.17
N ARG A 255 12.40 -11.32 -2.39
CA ARG A 255 11.15 -11.42 -3.14
C ARG A 255 11.42 -11.79 -4.60
N ILE A 256 12.40 -11.11 -5.23
CA ILE A 256 12.80 -11.38 -6.62
C ILE A 256 13.25 -12.83 -6.77
N ALA A 257 14.22 -13.27 -5.95
CA ALA A 257 14.74 -14.64 -6.00
C ALA A 257 13.66 -15.70 -5.80
N ARG A 258 12.66 -15.41 -4.97
CA ARG A 258 11.53 -16.32 -4.75
C ARG A 258 10.62 -16.45 -5.96
N MET A 259 10.32 -15.37 -6.66
CA MET A 259 9.53 -15.40 -7.90
C MET A 259 10.28 -16.13 -9.01
N GLU A 260 11.58 -15.87 -9.14
CA GLU A 260 12.46 -16.58 -10.08
C GLU A 260 12.52 -18.09 -9.77
N ALA A 261 12.66 -18.47 -8.50
CA ALA A 261 12.66 -19.87 -8.08
C ALA A 261 11.33 -20.56 -8.38
N ALA A 262 10.20 -19.90 -8.12
CA ALA A 262 8.87 -20.43 -8.42
C ALA A 262 8.64 -20.60 -9.93
N ALA A 263 9.09 -19.63 -10.74
CA ALA A 263 8.99 -19.71 -12.19
C ALA A 263 9.88 -20.83 -12.77
N ALA A 264 11.06 -21.07 -12.18
CA ALA A 264 12.01 -22.10 -12.62
C ALA A 264 11.52 -23.53 -12.33
N THR A 265 10.51 -23.73 -11.48
CA THR A 265 9.90 -25.06 -11.25
C THR A 265 8.96 -25.49 -12.36
N ALA A 266 8.59 -24.59 -13.26
CA ALA A 266 7.72 -24.88 -14.39
C ALA A 266 8.49 -25.56 -15.54
N ASP A 267 7.78 -26.37 -16.33
CA ASP A 267 8.33 -26.89 -17.58
C ASP A 267 8.79 -25.73 -18.49
N ALA A 268 9.95 -25.90 -19.13
CA ALA A 268 10.52 -24.88 -20.01
C ALA A 268 9.57 -24.50 -21.17
N ASP A 269 8.70 -25.43 -21.56
CA ASP A 269 7.74 -25.28 -22.66
C ASP A 269 6.35 -24.84 -22.18
N ALA A 270 6.14 -24.56 -20.87
CA ALA A 270 4.87 -24.07 -20.38
C ALA A 270 4.49 -22.76 -21.10
N ALA A 271 3.35 -22.78 -21.79
CA ALA A 271 2.91 -21.65 -22.61
C ALA A 271 2.45 -20.47 -21.74
N LEU A 272 2.89 -19.26 -22.10
CA LEU A 272 2.35 -18.04 -21.52
C LEU A 272 1.09 -17.63 -22.27
N THR A 273 0.07 -17.21 -21.54
CA THR A 273 -1.14 -16.65 -22.12
C THR A 273 -0.85 -15.23 -22.60
N PRO A 274 -1.10 -14.90 -23.89
CA PRO A 274 -0.92 -13.57 -24.40
C PRO A 274 -1.80 -12.56 -23.67
N LEU A 275 -1.28 -11.36 -23.43
CA LEU A 275 -2.08 -10.23 -22.95
C LEU A 275 -3.06 -9.81 -24.05
N GLN A 276 -4.33 -9.56 -23.70
CA GLN A 276 -5.24 -8.93 -24.63
C GLN A 276 -4.83 -7.45 -24.79
N VAL A 277 -4.03 -7.19 -25.81
CA VAL A 277 -3.65 -5.82 -26.18
C VAL A 277 -4.84 -5.17 -26.88
N ALA A 278 -5.08 -3.87 -26.62
CA ALA A 278 -5.97 -3.09 -27.46
C ALA A 278 -5.55 -3.30 -28.92
N ALA A 279 -6.52 -3.62 -29.79
CA ALA A 279 -6.25 -3.62 -31.22
C ALA A 279 -5.81 -2.18 -31.56
N ASP A 280 -4.66 -2.08 -32.24
CA ASP A 280 -4.12 -0.85 -32.81
C ASP A 280 -3.48 0.17 -31.85
N ALA A 281 -2.26 -0.20 -31.40
CA ALA A 281 -1.22 0.80 -31.21
C ALA A 281 -0.43 0.90 -32.55
N HIS A 282 -0.94 1.69 -33.47
CA HIS A 282 -0.17 2.15 -34.64
C HIS A 282 0.12 3.63 -34.50
#